data_a14cd037f9c40c295b3e509df33aa9af
#
_entry.id   a14cd037f9c40c295b3e509df33aa9af
#
_cell.length_a   1.000
_cell.length_b   1.000
_cell.length_c   1.000
_cell.angle_alpha   90.00
_cell.angle_beta   90.00
_cell.angle_gamma   90.00
#
_symmetry.space_group_name_H-M   'P 1'
#
loop_
_entity.id
_entity.type
_entity.pdbx_description
1 polymer ?
#
loop_
_entity_poly.entity_id
_entity_poly.type
_entity_poly.pdbx_seq_one_letter_code
_entity_poly.pdbx_strand_id
1 'polypeptide(L)'
;VDDSEFSMTADDSLVTMVSTNKAGIRITKEFRAGTNYLLHSTITLANPMSEPVAVQPWKLMLGTSMPLQAGGRYPVWGAQWHNGEDMEDIDESWFANRTLGCFPGTPRTEFWSAGQPINWVGVHNRFFAMTTMPTEALSGARVYSTTTTHRLPNERLEEDEQYVHDSGILAGCSLTRRY
;
A
#
# COMPACT_ATOMS: atom_id res chain seq x y z
N VAL A 1 11.97 1.44 1.68
CA VAL A 1 11.63 0.31 2.57
C VAL A 1 12.55 0.45 3.76
N ASP A 2 11.99 0.45 4.96
CA ASP A 2 12.78 0.46 6.19
C ASP A 2 13.31 -0.97 6.40
N ASP A 3 14.62 -1.16 6.25
CA ASP A 3 15.29 -2.45 6.46
C ASP A 3 15.54 -2.74 7.96
N SER A 4 14.88 -2.01 8.86
CA SER A 4 15.00 -2.21 10.30
C SER A 4 14.42 -3.56 10.69
N GLU A 5 15.18 -4.37 11.38
CA GLU A 5 14.67 -5.58 12.00
C GLU A 5 13.70 -5.22 13.14
N PHE A 6 12.55 -5.87 13.15
CA PHE A 6 11.55 -5.73 14.21
C PHE A 6 11.61 -6.92 15.14
N SER A 7 11.73 -6.67 16.44
CA SER A 7 11.42 -7.67 17.46
C SER A 7 9.90 -7.79 17.58
N MET A 8 9.38 -9.02 17.57
CA MET A 8 7.95 -9.28 17.62
C MET A 8 7.58 -10.07 18.88
N THR A 9 6.54 -9.63 19.53
CA THR A 9 5.84 -10.38 20.60
C THR A 9 4.38 -10.52 20.20
N ALA A 10 3.78 -11.67 20.48
CA ALA A 10 2.39 -11.93 20.17
C ALA A 10 1.73 -12.67 21.33
N ASP A 11 0.49 -12.30 21.60
CA ASP A 11 -0.46 -13.04 22.43
C ASP A 11 -1.75 -13.31 21.63
N ASP A 12 -2.77 -13.86 22.26
CA ASP A 12 -4.01 -14.27 21.61
C ASP A 12 -4.77 -13.12 20.92
N SER A 13 -4.50 -11.87 21.26
CA SER A 13 -5.26 -10.71 20.82
C SER A 13 -4.42 -9.56 20.27
N LEU A 14 -3.13 -9.55 20.55
CA LEU A 14 -2.24 -8.44 20.23
C LEU A 14 -0.92 -8.93 19.67
N VAL A 15 -0.52 -8.36 18.55
CA VAL A 15 0.84 -8.47 18.01
C VAL A 15 1.52 -7.12 18.18
N THR A 16 2.66 -7.10 18.86
CA THR A 16 3.49 -5.90 19.03
C THR A 16 4.83 -6.09 18.33
N MET A 17 5.19 -5.15 17.49
CA MET A 17 6.47 -5.12 16.77
C MET A 17 7.22 -3.84 17.15
N VAL A 18 8.47 -3.99 17.55
CA VAL A 18 9.32 -2.86 17.98
C VAL A 18 10.63 -2.85 17.20
N SER A 19 11.01 -1.69 16.72
CA SER A 19 12.31 -1.45 16.09
C SER A 19 12.84 -0.06 16.48
N THR A 20 14.13 0.14 16.30
CA THR A 20 14.74 1.47 16.40
C THR A 20 15.48 1.75 15.08
N ASN A 21 15.12 2.84 14.45
CA ASN A 21 15.75 3.19 13.17
C ASN A 21 17.16 3.78 13.37
N LYS A 22 17.87 4.01 12.27
CA LYS A 22 19.23 4.56 12.28
C LYS A 22 19.35 5.97 12.90
N ALA A 23 18.25 6.71 12.97
CA ALA A 23 18.18 8.02 13.62
C ALA A 23 17.84 7.94 15.12
N GLY A 24 17.76 6.73 15.69
CA GLY A 24 17.45 6.53 17.11
C GLY A 24 15.95 6.59 17.45
N ILE A 25 15.07 6.78 16.47
CA ILE A 25 13.62 6.80 16.70
C ILE A 25 13.11 5.39 16.94
N ARG A 26 12.41 5.19 18.04
CA ARG A 26 11.72 3.93 18.34
C ARG A 26 10.39 3.88 17.62
N ILE A 27 10.17 2.81 16.85
CA ILE A 27 8.95 2.54 16.10
C ILE A 27 8.26 1.36 16.78
N THR A 28 7.05 1.57 17.25
CA THR A 28 6.20 0.51 17.80
C THR A 28 4.97 0.35 16.92
N LYS A 29 4.71 -0.86 16.46
CA LYS A 29 3.50 -1.21 15.71
C LYS A 29 2.70 -2.22 16.52
N GLU A 30 1.45 -1.92 16.79
CA GLU A 30 0.54 -2.79 17.53
C GLU A 30 -0.63 -3.14 16.60
N PHE A 31 -0.98 -4.42 16.56
CA PHE A 31 -2.08 -4.95 15.77
C PHE A 31 -3.00 -5.76 16.68
N ARG A 32 -4.29 -5.41 16.68
CA ARG A 32 -5.34 -6.12 17.42
C ARG A 32 -6.40 -6.61 16.45
N ALA A 33 -6.68 -7.89 16.49
CA ALA A 33 -7.81 -8.44 15.77
C ALA A 33 -9.12 -7.90 16.38
N GLY A 34 -9.95 -7.33 15.53
CA GLY A 34 -11.30 -6.92 15.86
C GLY A 34 -12.32 -7.93 15.39
N THR A 35 -13.59 -7.57 15.46
CA THR A 35 -14.70 -8.32 14.86
C THR A 35 -14.86 -7.96 13.38
N ASN A 36 -15.57 -8.80 12.61
CA ASN A 36 -15.97 -8.49 11.24
C ASN A 36 -14.79 -8.18 10.29
N TYR A 37 -13.72 -8.97 10.37
CA TYR A 37 -12.51 -8.79 9.53
C TYR A 37 -11.78 -7.46 9.74
N LEU A 38 -12.00 -6.79 10.86
CA LEU A 38 -11.28 -5.57 11.22
C LEU A 38 -9.96 -5.90 11.91
N LEU A 39 -8.92 -5.17 11.54
CA LEU A 39 -7.64 -5.17 12.21
C LEU A 39 -7.35 -3.74 12.67
N HIS A 40 -7.31 -3.53 13.98
CA HIS A 40 -6.91 -2.25 14.56
C HIS A 40 -5.40 -2.18 14.61
N SER A 41 -4.82 -1.14 14.03
CA SER A 41 -3.37 -0.92 14.06
C SER A 41 -3.03 0.44 14.67
N THR A 42 -2.02 0.45 15.52
CA THR A 42 -1.44 1.67 16.10
C THR A 42 0.04 1.71 15.76
N ILE A 43 0.50 2.83 15.22
CA ILE A 43 1.91 3.06 14.92
C ILE A 43 2.38 4.24 15.77
N THR A 44 3.31 3.98 16.67
CA THR A 44 3.88 4.99 17.58
C THR A 44 5.34 5.24 17.22
N LEU A 45 5.67 6.50 17.02
CA LEU A 45 7.05 6.98 16.84
C LEU A 45 7.45 7.71 18.12
N ALA A 46 8.50 7.26 18.77
CA ALA A 46 9.03 7.87 19.98
C ALA A 46 10.48 8.26 19.79
N ASN A 47 10.80 9.49 20.18
CA ASN A 47 12.18 9.95 20.30
C ASN A 47 12.64 9.76 21.76
N PRO A 48 13.46 8.75 22.07
CA PRO A 48 13.97 8.52 23.43
C PRO A 48 15.16 9.44 23.78
N MET A 49 15.62 10.26 22.83
CA MET A 49 16.76 11.16 23.04
C MET A 49 16.32 12.50 23.60
N SER A 50 17.22 13.23 24.24
CA SER A 50 16.95 14.57 24.76
C SER A 50 16.85 15.64 23.67
N GLU A 51 17.48 15.39 22.52
CA GLU A 51 17.51 16.34 21.42
C GLU A 51 16.41 16.06 20.38
N PRO A 52 15.78 17.10 19.81
CA PRO A 52 14.80 16.93 18.76
C PRO A 52 15.41 16.26 17.52
N VAL A 53 14.70 15.31 16.93
CA VAL A 53 15.11 14.62 15.71
C VAL A 53 14.08 14.89 14.61
N ALA A 54 14.57 15.30 13.44
CA ALA A 54 13.72 15.46 12.26
C ALA A 54 13.28 14.07 11.75
N VAL A 55 11.99 13.81 11.79
CA VAL A 55 11.41 12.60 11.20
C VAL A 55 11.19 12.83 9.72
N GLN A 56 11.80 11.98 8.89
CA GLN A 56 11.58 12.01 7.44
C GLN A 56 10.13 11.61 7.11
N PRO A 57 9.58 12.10 5.99
CA PRO A 57 8.28 11.62 5.50
C PRO A 57 8.29 10.10 5.38
N TRP A 58 7.24 9.47 5.86
CA TRP A 58 7.10 8.02 5.84
C TRP A 58 5.90 7.58 4.99
N LYS A 59 5.97 6.36 4.49
CA LYS A 59 4.91 5.74 3.69
C LYS A 59 4.33 4.56 4.48
N LEU A 60 3.02 4.54 4.62
CA LEU A 60 2.30 3.35 5.04
C LEU A 60 1.92 2.57 3.79
N MET A 61 2.55 1.42 3.59
CA MET A 61 2.21 0.53 2.48
C MET A 61 1.12 -0.44 2.94
N LEU A 62 0.03 -0.52 2.19
CA LEU A 62 -1.11 -1.37 2.51
C LEU A 62 -0.91 -2.78 1.98
N GLY A 63 -0.57 -2.91 0.72
CA GLY A 63 -0.41 -4.20 0.08
C GLY A 63 -0.35 -4.08 -1.44
N THR A 64 -0.38 -5.22 -2.09
CA THR A 64 -0.34 -5.33 -3.54
C THR A 64 -1.67 -5.87 -4.05
N SER A 65 -2.24 -5.15 -4.99
CA SER A 65 -3.37 -5.61 -5.79
C SER A 65 -2.84 -6.31 -7.05
N MET A 66 -3.30 -7.51 -7.31
CA MET A 66 -2.89 -8.29 -8.47
C MET A 66 -4.05 -9.15 -8.99
N PRO A 67 -4.02 -9.57 -10.28
CA PRO A 67 -4.93 -10.58 -10.78
C PRO A 67 -4.67 -11.93 -10.10
N LEU A 68 -5.67 -12.78 -10.00
CA LEU A 68 -5.53 -14.13 -9.46
C LEU A 68 -4.92 -15.11 -10.47
N GLN A 69 -5.06 -14.81 -11.77
CA GLN A 69 -4.59 -15.65 -12.87
C GLN A 69 -4.03 -14.76 -13.98
N ALA A 70 -3.02 -15.26 -14.67
CA ALA A 70 -2.47 -14.60 -15.84
C ALA A 70 -3.47 -14.59 -17.00
N GLY A 71 -3.50 -13.52 -17.80
CA GLY A 71 -4.30 -13.41 -19.01
C GLY A 71 -5.79 -13.19 -18.78
N GLY A 72 -6.19 -12.71 -17.62
CA GLY A 72 -7.56 -12.26 -17.37
C GLY A 72 -8.00 -11.17 -18.36
N ARG A 73 -9.21 -11.32 -18.92
CA ARG A 73 -9.71 -10.47 -20.03
C ARG A 73 -9.93 -9.00 -19.64
N TYR A 74 -10.09 -8.72 -18.34
CA TYR A 74 -10.34 -7.37 -17.83
C TYR A 74 -9.52 -7.16 -16.56
N PRO A 75 -8.58 -6.23 -16.55
CA PRO A 75 -7.92 -5.83 -15.33
C PRO A 75 -8.97 -5.19 -14.40
N VAL A 76 -9.21 -5.83 -13.27
CA VAL A 76 -10.07 -5.30 -12.20
C VAL A 76 -9.24 -5.33 -10.93
N TRP A 77 -8.09 -4.66 -10.98
CA TRP A 77 -7.26 -4.45 -9.81
C TRP A 77 -6.70 -3.04 -9.83
N GLY A 78 -6.58 -2.49 -8.64
CA GLY A 78 -6.16 -1.10 -8.51
C GLY A 78 -6.07 -0.64 -7.07
N ALA A 79 -5.94 0.65 -6.93
CA ALA A 79 -6.07 1.35 -5.68
C ALA A 79 -7.20 2.36 -5.77
N GLN A 80 -7.91 2.54 -4.67
CA GLN A 80 -9.00 3.50 -4.54
C GLN A 80 -8.91 4.21 -3.20
N TRP A 81 -9.40 5.44 -3.15
CA TRP A 81 -9.39 6.23 -1.92
C TRP A 81 -10.54 7.24 -1.92
N HIS A 82 -10.87 7.74 -0.74
CA HIS A 82 -11.81 8.82 -0.57
C HIS A 82 -11.07 10.09 -0.15
N ASN A 83 -11.22 11.15 -0.92
CA ASN A 83 -10.47 12.39 -0.74
C ASN A 83 -11.15 13.42 0.18
N GLY A 84 -12.23 13.03 0.85
CA GLY A 84 -13.07 13.89 1.69
C GLY A 84 -14.36 14.33 0.99
N GLU A 85 -14.39 14.33 -0.34
CA GLU A 85 -15.53 14.69 -1.18
C GLU A 85 -15.97 13.54 -2.07
N ASP A 86 -15.03 13.00 -2.87
CA ASP A 86 -15.29 12.00 -3.87
C ASP A 86 -14.44 10.74 -3.68
N MET A 87 -14.89 9.66 -4.32
CA MET A 87 -14.10 8.46 -4.55
C MET A 87 -13.22 8.64 -5.78
N GLU A 88 -11.95 8.38 -5.59
CA GLU A 88 -10.93 8.36 -6.63
C GLU A 88 -10.39 6.95 -6.80
N ASP A 89 -9.99 6.60 -8.00
CA ASP A 89 -9.40 5.30 -8.29
C ASP A 89 -8.25 5.39 -9.30
N ILE A 90 -7.42 4.35 -9.30
CA ILE A 90 -6.35 4.13 -10.26
C ILE A 90 -6.18 2.65 -10.50
N ASP A 91 -6.16 2.26 -11.75
CA ASP A 91 -6.05 0.88 -12.20
C ASP A 91 -4.82 0.63 -13.10
N GLU A 92 -4.69 -0.58 -13.62
CA GLU A 92 -3.62 -0.96 -14.54
C GLU A 92 -3.60 -0.11 -15.81
N SER A 93 -4.76 0.32 -16.30
CA SER A 93 -4.85 1.07 -17.56
C SER A 93 -4.16 2.42 -17.46
N TRP A 94 -4.21 3.07 -16.28
CA TRP A 94 -3.51 4.31 -16.04
C TRP A 94 -1.98 4.13 -16.10
N PHE A 95 -1.46 3.04 -15.52
CA PHE A 95 -0.04 2.71 -15.55
C PHE A 95 0.43 2.29 -16.95
N ALA A 96 -0.36 1.49 -17.65
CA ALA A 96 -0.07 1.07 -19.00
C ALA A 96 -0.01 2.26 -19.97
N ASN A 97 -0.73 3.34 -19.66
CA ASN A 97 -0.75 4.60 -20.42
C ASN A 97 -0.88 4.37 -21.93
N ARG A 98 -1.75 3.44 -22.31
CA ARG A 98 -1.98 3.12 -23.73
C ARG A 98 -2.76 4.26 -24.37
N THR A 99 -2.16 4.92 -25.37
CA THR A 99 -2.86 5.95 -26.14
C THR A 99 -3.64 5.32 -27.27
N LEU A 100 -4.81 5.90 -27.58
CA LEU A 100 -5.58 5.59 -28.77
C LEU A 100 -4.84 6.18 -29.99
N GLY A 101 -4.37 5.33 -30.91
CA GLY A 101 -3.76 5.77 -32.18
C GLY A 101 -2.34 5.27 -32.41
N CYS A 102 -1.65 5.88 -33.39
CA CYS A 102 -0.33 5.46 -33.86
C CYS A 102 0.85 5.77 -32.92
N PHE A 103 0.60 6.44 -31.81
CA PHE A 103 1.65 6.80 -30.84
C PHE A 103 1.44 6.03 -29.53
N PRO A 104 2.24 5.00 -29.26
CA PRO A 104 2.18 4.34 -27.97
C PRO A 104 2.61 5.31 -26.85
N GLY A 105 1.83 5.36 -25.79
CA GLY A 105 2.21 6.10 -24.59
C GLY A 105 3.38 5.43 -23.88
N THR A 106 4.14 6.21 -23.11
CA THR A 106 5.17 5.65 -22.23
C THR A 106 4.50 5.10 -20.96
N PRO A 107 4.70 3.83 -20.62
CA PRO A 107 4.19 3.27 -19.36
C PRO A 107 4.65 4.09 -18.16
N ARG A 108 3.77 4.25 -17.18
CA ARG A 108 4.05 4.94 -15.93
C ARG A 108 4.38 3.93 -14.85
N THR A 109 5.29 4.27 -13.97
CA THR A 109 5.72 3.37 -12.88
C THR A 109 5.25 3.81 -11.52
N GLU A 110 4.91 5.08 -11.36
CA GLU A 110 4.49 5.67 -10.09
C GLU A 110 3.31 6.61 -10.27
N PHE A 111 2.46 6.63 -9.26
CA PHE A 111 1.35 7.56 -9.11
C PHE A 111 1.43 8.25 -7.74
N TRP A 112 1.08 9.53 -7.73
CA TRP A 112 0.89 10.32 -6.53
C TRP A 112 -0.38 11.15 -6.66
N SER A 113 -1.30 11.00 -5.70
CA SER A 113 -2.49 11.87 -5.66
C SER A 113 -2.12 13.33 -5.35
N ALA A 114 -3.04 14.25 -5.57
CA ALA A 114 -2.98 15.58 -4.99
C ALA A 114 -2.98 15.49 -3.45
N GLY A 115 -2.48 16.53 -2.79
CA GLY A 115 -2.47 16.62 -1.32
C GLY A 115 -3.85 17.00 -0.78
N GLN A 116 -4.78 16.06 -0.78
CA GLN A 116 -6.16 16.21 -0.28
C GLN A 116 -6.31 15.43 1.03
N PRO A 117 -7.36 15.69 1.83
CA PRO A 117 -7.67 14.84 2.96
C PRO A 117 -7.88 13.39 2.51
N ILE A 118 -7.38 12.42 3.27
CA ILE A 118 -7.58 11.00 3.01
C ILE A 118 -8.41 10.40 4.13
N ASN A 119 -9.65 10.02 3.84
CA ASN A 119 -10.54 9.36 4.79
C ASN A 119 -10.29 7.86 4.85
N TRP A 120 -10.01 7.26 3.71
CA TRP A 120 -9.57 5.87 3.60
C TRP A 120 -8.84 5.64 2.28
N VAL A 121 -8.03 4.62 2.25
CA VAL A 121 -7.33 4.14 1.05
C VAL A 121 -7.33 2.62 1.04
N GLY A 122 -7.50 2.03 -0.12
CA GLY A 122 -7.54 0.59 -0.29
C GLY A 122 -6.90 0.11 -1.58
N VAL A 123 -6.54 -1.15 -1.57
CA VAL A 123 -6.16 -1.91 -2.76
C VAL A 123 -7.21 -2.99 -2.98
N HIS A 124 -7.53 -3.26 -4.21
CA HIS A 124 -8.54 -4.26 -4.53
C HIS A 124 -8.22 -5.02 -5.81
N ASN A 125 -8.71 -6.22 -5.88
CA ASN A 125 -8.91 -6.94 -7.12
C ASN A 125 -10.39 -7.30 -7.28
N ARG A 126 -10.69 -8.16 -8.23
CA ARG A 126 -12.08 -8.56 -8.52
C ARG A 126 -12.82 -9.17 -7.33
N PHE A 127 -12.12 -9.79 -6.39
CA PHE A 127 -12.71 -10.60 -5.31
C PHE A 127 -12.39 -10.11 -3.92
N PHE A 128 -11.29 -9.39 -3.75
CA PHE A 128 -10.76 -8.97 -2.46
C PHE A 128 -10.43 -7.50 -2.46
N ALA A 129 -10.65 -6.88 -1.32
CA ALA A 129 -10.19 -5.52 -1.04
C ALA A 129 -9.54 -5.49 0.35
N MET A 130 -8.48 -4.71 0.49
CA MET A 130 -7.89 -4.35 1.77
C MET A 130 -7.89 -2.84 1.89
N THR A 131 -8.59 -2.34 2.89
CA THR A 131 -8.80 -0.90 3.09
C THR A 131 -8.29 -0.48 4.45
N THR A 132 -7.60 0.64 4.50
CA THR A 132 -7.17 1.29 5.74
C THR A 132 -7.93 2.59 5.91
N MET A 133 -8.51 2.75 7.08
CA MET A 133 -9.21 3.96 7.51
C MET A 133 -8.49 4.52 8.73
N PRO A 134 -7.90 5.72 8.64
CA PRO A 134 -7.37 6.39 9.81
C PRO A 134 -8.51 6.82 10.73
N THR A 135 -8.25 6.92 12.02
CA THR A 135 -9.24 7.39 13.02
C THR A 135 -9.72 8.82 12.75
N GLU A 136 -8.86 9.61 12.14
CA GLU A 136 -9.17 10.98 11.68
C GLU A 136 -8.65 11.15 10.25
N ALA A 137 -9.34 11.92 9.43
CA ALA A 137 -8.91 12.20 8.07
C ALA A 137 -7.49 12.79 8.04
N LEU A 138 -6.65 12.21 7.22
CA LEU A 138 -5.25 12.60 7.11
C LEU A 138 -5.12 13.81 6.19
N SER A 139 -5.08 15.00 6.76
CA SER A 139 -4.83 16.22 5.99
C SER A 139 -3.39 16.28 5.49
N GLY A 140 -3.22 16.63 4.21
CA GLY A 140 -1.90 16.72 3.57
C GLY A 140 -1.25 15.38 3.25
N ALA A 141 -1.94 14.27 3.45
CA ALA A 141 -1.51 12.96 2.97
C ALA A 141 -1.65 12.86 1.45
N ARG A 142 -0.90 11.93 0.87
CA ARG A 142 -0.98 11.61 -0.56
C ARG A 142 -1.06 10.10 -0.73
N VAL A 143 -1.92 9.66 -1.62
CA VAL A 143 -1.93 8.26 -2.05
C VAL A 143 -0.76 8.04 -2.99
N TYR A 144 -0.01 6.98 -2.74
CA TYR A 144 1.08 6.53 -3.56
C TYR A 144 0.79 5.14 -4.10
N SER A 145 1.02 4.95 -5.39
CA SER A 145 0.93 3.64 -6.01
C SER A 145 2.08 3.43 -6.97
N THR A 146 2.54 2.20 -7.10
CA THR A 146 3.60 1.81 -8.03
C THR A 146 3.33 0.45 -8.62
N THR A 147 3.84 0.20 -9.81
CA THR A 147 3.79 -1.13 -10.42
C THR A 147 4.78 -2.07 -9.76
N THR A 148 4.43 -3.33 -9.69
CA THR A 148 5.31 -4.41 -9.22
C THR A 148 5.08 -5.65 -10.08
N THR A 149 6.03 -6.57 -10.09
CA THR A 149 5.95 -7.79 -10.90
C THR A 149 5.83 -8.99 -9.99
N HIS A 150 4.86 -9.83 -10.23
CA HIS A 150 4.60 -11.05 -9.50
C HIS A 150 4.53 -12.26 -10.42
N ARG A 151 4.85 -13.42 -9.88
CA ARG A 151 4.66 -14.69 -10.54
C ARG A 151 3.25 -15.19 -10.27
N LEU A 152 2.47 -15.38 -11.34
CA LEU A 152 1.09 -15.84 -11.26
C LEU A 152 0.94 -17.24 -11.83
N PRO A 153 0.04 -18.07 -11.29
CA PRO A 153 -0.29 -19.34 -11.87
C PRO A 153 -0.95 -19.17 -13.25
N ASN A 154 -0.59 -20.03 -14.18
CA ASN A 154 -1.19 -20.07 -15.51
C ASN A 154 -1.54 -21.53 -15.87
N GLU A 155 -2.79 -21.87 -15.74
CA GLU A 155 -3.31 -23.23 -15.99
C GLU A 155 -3.18 -23.67 -17.47
N ARG A 156 -2.83 -22.77 -18.37
CA ARG A 156 -2.67 -23.06 -19.81
C ARG A 156 -1.25 -23.48 -20.18
N LEU A 157 -0.32 -23.38 -19.24
CA LEU A 157 1.07 -23.77 -19.42
C LEU A 157 1.32 -25.17 -18.86
N GLU A 158 2.32 -25.85 -19.40
CA GLU A 158 2.78 -27.12 -18.85
C GLU A 158 3.30 -26.95 -17.41
N GLU A 159 3.37 -28.06 -16.65
CA GLU A 159 3.66 -28.01 -15.20
C GLU A 159 4.93 -27.23 -14.86
N ASP A 160 5.95 -27.28 -15.70
CA ASP A 160 7.22 -26.58 -15.50
C ASP A 160 7.15 -25.07 -15.82
N GLU A 161 6.10 -24.64 -16.54
CA GLU A 161 5.90 -23.27 -16.99
C GLU A 161 4.61 -22.62 -16.43
N GLN A 162 4.00 -23.23 -15.41
CA GLN A 162 2.68 -22.82 -14.87
C GLN A 162 2.63 -21.41 -14.30
N TYR A 163 3.74 -20.69 -14.28
CA TYR A 163 3.79 -19.36 -13.70
C TYR A 163 4.33 -18.36 -14.70
N VAL A 164 3.64 -17.24 -14.83
CA VAL A 164 4.10 -16.09 -15.59
C VAL A 164 4.28 -14.89 -14.67
N HIS A 165 5.17 -13.98 -15.08
CA HIS A 165 5.27 -12.68 -14.44
C HIS A 165 4.18 -11.76 -14.97
N ASP A 166 3.39 -11.20 -14.08
CA ASP A 166 2.39 -10.20 -14.39
C ASP A 166 2.56 -8.97 -13.48
N SER A 167 2.00 -7.86 -13.89
CA SER A 167 2.11 -6.60 -13.16
C SER A 167 1.04 -6.52 -12.09
N GLY A 168 1.43 -6.19 -10.88
CA GLY A 168 0.54 -5.81 -9.79
C GLY A 168 0.68 -4.33 -9.47
N ILE A 169 -0.22 -3.82 -8.65
CA ILE A 169 -0.19 -2.46 -8.13
C ILE A 169 0.04 -2.51 -6.63
N LEU A 170 1.18 -1.99 -6.21
CA LEU A 170 1.47 -1.76 -4.80
C LEU A 170 0.96 -0.37 -4.42
N ALA A 171 0.01 -0.29 -3.51
CA ALA A 171 -0.54 0.97 -3.08
C ALA A 171 -0.35 1.20 -1.58
N GLY A 172 -0.24 2.45 -1.21
CA GLY A 172 -0.15 2.91 0.15
C GLY A 172 -0.43 4.39 0.24
N CYS A 173 -0.42 4.94 1.44
CA CYS A 173 -0.45 6.37 1.63
C CYS A 173 0.88 6.88 2.17
N SER A 174 1.29 8.04 1.68
CA SER A 174 2.44 8.78 2.21
C SER A 174 1.91 9.88 3.12
N LEU A 175 2.37 9.88 4.36
CA LEU A 175 2.10 10.94 5.31
C LEU A 175 3.30 11.85 5.40
N THR A 176 3.10 13.12 5.08
CA THR A 176 4.07 14.17 5.35
C THR A 176 3.60 14.93 6.58
N ARG A 177 4.02 14.51 7.77
CA ARG A 177 3.81 15.27 8.99
C ARG A 177 5.14 15.90 9.41
N ARG A 178 5.16 17.20 9.54
CA ARG A 178 6.24 17.92 10.24
C ARG A 178 5.87 17.92 11.73
N TYR A 179 6.73 17.39 12.55
CA TYR A 179 6.68 17.55 14.00
C TYR A 179 7.71 18.58 14.42
#